data_2b4679ecf8ee380391dc851182eec12b
#
_entry.id   2b4679ecf8ee380391dc851182eec12b
#
_cell.length_a   1.000
_cell.length_b   1.000
_cell.length_c   1.000
_cell.angle_alpha   90.00
_cell.angle_beta   90.00
_cell.angle_gamma   90.00
#
_symmetry.space_group_name_H-M   'P 1'
#
loop_
_entity.id
_entity.type
_entity.pdbx_description
1 polymer ?
#
loop_
_entity_poly.entity_id
_entity_poly.type
_entity_poly.pdbx_seq_one_letter_code
_entity_poly.pdbx_strand_id
1 'polypeptide(L)'
;MQQVPGRPSRADLERARGKSIPDVIAPGLDVLFVGINPSLWSGAVGQHFARPGNRFWRALYGAGFTDRVLSPAEGRELLRRKIGITNLVNRATASADELEVAQLRRGARRIEAKVRR
;
A
#
# COMPACT_ATOMS: atom_id res chain seq x y z
N MET A 1 -21.49 1.79 -18.39
CA MET A 1 -20.54 0.74 -18.69
C MET A 1 -19.65 0.47 -17.50
N GLN A 2 -19.42 -0.77 -17.26
CA GLN A 2 -18.65 -1.16 -16.10
C GLN A 2 -17.16 -1.06 -16.37
N GLN A 3 -16.43 -0.44 -15.45
CA GLN A 3 -15.00 -0.36 -15.58
C GLN A 3 -14.34 -1.71 -15.33
N VAL A 4 -13.24 -1.96 -16.00
CA VAL A 4 -12.41 -3.12 -15.71
C VAL A 4 -11.77 -2.91 -14.34
N PRO A 5 -11.99 -3.85 -13.39
CA PRO A 5 -11.40 -3.70 -12.06
C PRO A 5 -9.89 -3.52 -12.12
N GLY A 6 -9.38 -2.58 -11.36
CA GLY A 6 -7.96 -2.31 -11.30
C GLY A 6 -7.37 -1.52 -12.45
N ARG A 7 -8.23 -1.03 -13.36
CA ARG A 7 -7.78 -0.25 -14.52
C ARG A 7 -8.34 1.16 -14.50
N PRO A 8 -7.78 2.05 -13.69
CA PRO A 8 -8.24 3.43 -13.63
C PRO A 8 -7.91 4.19 -14.92
N SER A 9 -8.79 5.11 -15.28
CA SER A 9 -8.55 6.03 -16.38
C SER A 9 -7.58 7.13 -15.92
N ARG A 10 -7.09 7.93 -16.88
CA ARG A 10 -6.27 9.10 -16.55
C ARG A 10 -7.01 10.03 -15.57
N ALA A 11 -8.30 10.26 -15.79
CA ALA A 11 -9.09 11.11 -14.91
C ALA A 11 -9.20 10.49 -13.51
N ASP A 12 -9.34 9.16 -13.43
CA ASP A 12 -9.36 8.47 -12.14
C ASP A 12 -8.05 8.66 -11.38
N LEU A 13 -6.92 8.58 -12.09
CA LEU A 13 -5.62 8.78 -11.48
C LEU A 13 -5.46 10.19 -10.93
N GLU A 14 -5.89 11.20 -11.69
CA GLU A 14 -5.83 12.58 -11.22
C GLU A 14 -6.71 12.81 -10.00
N ARG A 15 -7.90 12.23 -9.98
CA ARG A 15 -8.79 12.34 -8.81
C ARG A 15 -8.26 11.61 -7.60
N ALA A 16 -7.37 10.65 -7.79
CA ALA A 16 -6.80 9.89 -6.69
C ALA A 16 -5.72 10.67 -5.93
N ARG A 17 -5.23 11.77 -6.48
CA ARG A 17 -4.19 12.56 -5.81
C ARG A 17 -4.65 12.95 -4.41
N GLY A 18 -3.81 12.65 -3.44
CA GLY A 18 -4.11 12.94 -2.04
C GLY A 18 -4.96 11.90 -1.33
N LYS A 19 -5.47 10.89 -2.03
CA LYS A 19 -6.26 9.85 -1.38
C LYS A 19 -5.41 8.95 -0.51
N SER A 20 -6.01 8.43 0.54
CA SER A 20 -5.39 7.45 1.41
C SER A 20 -5.88 6.05 1.08
N ILE A 21 -5.13 5.05 1.53
CA ILE A 21 -5.52 3.64 1.45
C ILE A 21 -5.52 3.10 2.88
N PRO A 22 -6.54 2.33 3.28
CA PRO A 22 -6.52 1.72 4.60
C PRO A 22 -5.29 0.83 4.79
N ASP A 23 -4.66 0.92 5.95
CA ASP A 23 -3.57 0.01 6.30
C ASP A 23 -4.09 -1.43 6.35
N VAL A 24 -3.22 -2.38 6.04
CA VAL A 24 -3.46 -3.78 6.32
C VAL A 24 -2.75 -4.06 7.64
N ILE A 25 -3.46 -3.94 8.74
CA ILE A 25 -2.84 -3.97 10.05
C ILE A 25 -3.77 -4.63 11.08
N ALA A 26 -3.18 -5.32 12.05
CA ALA A 26 -3.88 -5.95 13.15
C ALA A 26 -2.90 -6.14 14.30
N PRO A 27 -3.37 -6.35 15.54
CA PRO A 27 -2.48 -6.65 16.64
C PRO A 27 -1.72 -7.97 16.41
N GLY A 28 -0.50 -8.05 16.91
CA GLY A 28 0.26 -9.30 16.90
C GLY A 28 0.90 -9.67 15.57
N LEU A 29 1.16 -8.70 14.71
CA LEU A 29 1.84 -8.97 13.45
C LEU A 29 3.29 -9.39 13.68
N ASP A 30 3.77 -10.32 12.87
CA ASP A 30 5.17 -10.71 12.85
C ASP A 30 6.00 -9.78 11.97
N VAL A 31 5.41 -9.28 10.88
CA VAL A 31 6.09 -8.43 9.91
C VAL A 31 5.15 -7.31 9.48
N LEU A 32 5.68 -6.10 9.42
CA LEU A 32 4.96 -4.96 8.88
C LEU A 32 5.80 -4.35 7.76
N PHE A 33 5.31 -4.44 6.54
CA PHE A 33 5.96 -3.80 5.39
C PHE A 33 5.54 -2.35 5.32
N VAL A 34 6.52 -1.47 5.13
CA VAL A 34 6.30 -0.03 5.12
C VAL A 34 6.69 0.53 3.77
N GLY A 35 5.69 0.99 3.00
CA GLY A 35 5.95 1.75 1.79
C GLY A 35 6.15 3.23 2.09
N ILE A 36 6.59 3.99 1.09
CA ILE A 36 6.75 5.43 1.26
C ILE A 36 5.39 6.11 1.25
N ASN A 37 4.65 5.92 0.17
CA ASN A 37 3.28 6.42 0.03
C ASN A 37 2.60 5.71 -1.14
N PRO A 38 1.26 5.73 -1.21
CA PRO A 38 0.55 5.15 -2.34
C PRO A 38 0.85 5.88 -3.65
N SER A 39 0.91 5.13 -4.75
CA SER A 39 0.89 5.71 -6.08
C SER A 39 -0.53 6.20 -6.39
N LEU A 40 -0.68 7.00 -7.44
CA LEU A 40 -2.02 7.42 -7.87
C LEU A 40 -2.87 6.20 -8.26
N TRP A 41 -2.27 5.22 -8.90
CA TRP A 41 -2.98 3.98 -9.26
C TRP A 41 -3.52 3.28 -8.00
N SER A 42 -2.66 3.07 -7.02
CA SER A 42 -3.07 2.44 -5.77
C SER A 42 -4.15 3.24 -5.06
N GLY A 43 -4.02 4.57 -5.04
CA GLY A 43 -5.04 5.44 -4.47
C GLY A 43 -6.38 5.33 -5.20
N ALA A 44 -6.35 5.22 -6.52
CA ALA A 44 -7.56 5.13 -7.34
C ALA A 44 -8.33 3.84 -7.08
N VAL A 45 -7.63 2.72 -6.90
CA VAL A 45 -8.28 1.41 -6.69
C VAL A 45 -8.39 1.03 -5.21
N GLY A 46 -7.76 1.78 -4.32
CA GLY A 46 -7.83 1.50 -2.88
C GLY A 46 -7.06 0.28 -2.43
N GLN A 47 -6.02 -0.12 -3.16
CA GLN A 47 -5.27 -1.34 -2.89
C GLN A 47 -3.77 -1.04 -2.90
N HIS A 48 -3.04 -1.69 -2.00
CA HIS A 48 -1.59 -1.49 -1.87
C HIS A 48 -0.83 -2.11 -3.04
N PHE A 49 0.20 -1.39 -3.51
CA PHE A 49 1.11 -1.86 -4.56
C PHE A 49 0.35 -2.38 -5.78
N ALA A 50 -0.69 -1.65 -6.19
CA ALA A 50 -1.66 -2.12 -7.18
C ALA A 50 -1.25 -1.89 -8.63
N ARG A 51 -0.26 -1.04 -8.89
CA ARG A 51 0.11 -0.73 -10.27
C ARG A 51 0.62 -2.00 -10.96
N PRO A 52 0.14 -2.30 -12.19
CA PRO A 52 0.67 -3.43 -12.94
C PRO A 52 2.19 -3.35 -13.08
N GLY A 53 2.85 -4.47 -12.88
CA GLY A 53 4.31 -4.52 -12.89
C GLY A 53 4.97 -4.26 -11.55
N ASN A 54 4.21 -3.87 -10.53
CA ASN A 54 4.78 -3.72 -9.19
C ASN A 54 5.24 -5.09 -8.68
N ARG A 55 6.47 -5.14 -8.21
CA ARG A 55 7.11 -6.40 -7.86
C ARG A 55 6.80 -6.91 -6.45
N PHE A 56 6.15 -6.11 -5.63
CA PHE A 56 5.93 -6.44 -4.23
C PHE A 56 5.30 -7.82 -4.02
N TRP A 57 4.19 -8.06 -4.71
CA TRP A 57 3.43 -9.30 -4.51
C TRP A 57 4.19 -10.55 -4.96
N ARG A 58 4.92 -10.44 -6.06
CA ARG A 58 5.75 -11.54 -6.54
C ARG A 58 6.96 -11.76 -5.66
N ALA A 59 7.56 -10.69 -5.17
CA ALA A 59 8.69 -10.78 -4.25
C ALA A 59 8.29 -11.44 -2.93
N LEU A 60 7.10 -11.12 -2.45
CA LEU A 60 6.57 -11.70 -1.23
C LEU A 60 6.42 -13.21 -1.34
N TYR A 61 5.89 -13.68 -2.46
CA TYR A 61 5.79 -15.10 -2.75
C TYR A 61 7.18 -15.73 -2.90
N GLY A 62 8.05 -15.11 -3.68
CA GLY A 62 9.40 -15.63 -3.93
C GLY A 62 10.23 -15.75 -2.66
N ALA A 63 9.99 -14.88 -1.68
CA ALA A 63 10.69 -14.90 -0.40
C ALA A 63 10.07 -15.90 0.60
N GLY A 64 8.99 -16.57 0.23
CA GLY A 64 8.37 -17.59 1.07
C GLY A 64 7.32 -17.08 2.05
N PHE A 65 6.93 -15.82 1.96
CA PHE A 65 5.92 -15.25 2.86
C PHE A 65 4.50 -15.73 2.54
N THR A 66 4.24 -16.07 1.30
CA THR A 66 2.93 -16.57 0.86
C THR A 66 3.11 -17.83 0.03
N ASP A 67 2.06 -18.66 -0.06
CA ASP A 67 2.11 -19.90 -0.81
C ASP A 67 1.67 -19.75 -2.28
N ARG A 68 1.29 -18.54 -2.66
CA ARG A 68 0.99 -18.17 -4.05
C ARG A 68 1.17 -16.67 -4.20
N VAL A 69 1.22 -16.21 -5.44
CA VAL A 69 1.26 -14.77 -5.70
C VAL A 69 -0.13 -14.20 -5.47
N LEU A 70 -0.28 -13.36 -4.45
CA LEU A 70 -1.53 -12.68 -4.17
C LEU A 70 -1.70 -11.50 -5.11
N SER A 71 -2.95 -11.17 -5.43
CA SER A 71 -3.25 -9.91 -6.11
C SER A 71 -3.36 -8.77 -5.10
N PRO A 72 -3.22 -7.51 -5.52
CA PRO A 72 -3.42 -6.38 -4.61
C PRO A 72 -4.78 -6.38 -3.93
N ALA A 73 -5.82 -6.88 -4.60
CA ALA A 73 -7.17 -6.99 -4.01
C ALA A 73 -7.23 -7.96 -2.84
N GLU A 74 -6.27 -8.87 -2.75
CA GLU A 74 -6.20 -9.89 -1.71
C GLU A 74 -5.32 -9.48 -0.52
N GLY A 75 -4.97 -8.20 -0.42
CA GLY A 75 -4.03 -7.74 0.59
C GLY A 75 -4.39 -8.14 2.02
N ARG A 76 -5.68 -8.17 2.35
CA ARG A 76 -6.10 -8.52 3.71
C ARG A 76 -5.85 -9.99 4.06
N GLU A 77 -5.61 -10.84 3.07
CA GLU A 77 -5.21 -12.23 3.33
C GLU A 77 -3.88 -12.31 4.09
N LEU A 78 -3.05 -11.28 3.99
CA LEU A 78 -1.78 -11.23 4.70
C LEU A 78 -1.96 -11.27 6.21
N LEU A 79 -3.07 -10.74 6.72
CA LEU A 79 -3.32 -10.73 8.17
C LEU A 79 -3.40 -12.13 8.75
N ARG A 80 -3.85 -13.09 7.99
CA ARG A 80 -3.87 -14.50 8.42
C ARG A 80 -2.47 -15.05 8.64
N ARG A 81 -1.48 -14.45 8.00
CA ARG A 81 -0.08 -14.83 8.10
C ARG A 81 0.69 -13.90 9.02
N LYS A 82 -0.02 -13.02 9.74
CA LYS A 82 0.56 -12.03 10.63
C LYS A 82 1.50 -11.07 9.92
N ILE A 83 1.13 -10.71 8.69
CA ILE A 83 1.85 -9.76 7.86
C ILE A 83 0.95 -8.57 7.61
N GLY A 84 1.49 -7.37 7.74
CA GLY A 84 0.75 -6.14 7.48
C GLY A 84 1.47 -5.23 6.51
N ILE A 85 0.76 -4.22 6.05
CA ILE A 85 1.27 -3.18 5.15
C ILE A 85 0.80 -1.83 5.64
N THR A 86 1.71 -0.88 5.68
CA THR A 86 1.39 0.52 5.91
C THR A 86 2.29 1.39 5.04
N ASN A 87 2.10 2.69 5.08
CA ASN A 87 2.95 3.64 4.38
C ASN A 87 3.41 4.72 5.34
N LEU A 88 4.60 5.29 5.08
CA LEU A 88 5.09 6.43 5.84
C LEU A 88 4.11 7.60 5.74
N VAL A 89 3.65 7.90 4.53
CA VAL A 89 2.67 8.95 4.27
C VAL A 89 1.52 8.33 3.51
N ASN A 90 0.34 8.34 4.10
CA ASN A 90 -0.84 7.74 3.46
C ASN A 90 -1.57 8.77 2.59
N ARG A 91 -0.88 9.22 1.56
CA ARG A 91 -1.38 10.22 0.62
C ARG A 91 -0.84 9.92 -0.76
N ALA A 92 -1.73 9.62 -1.69
CA ALA A 92 -1.34 9.22 -3.04
C ALA A 92 -0.75 10.39 -3.84
N THR A 93 0.39 10.14 -4.47
CA THR A 93 1.07 11.09 -5.34
C THR A 93 1.57 10.37 -6.59
N ALA A 94 1.91 11.13 -7.62
CA ALA A 94 2.48 10.56 -8.84
C ALA A 94 3.90 10.03 -8.60
N SER A 95 4.63 10.67 -7.69
CA SER A 95 6.00 10.30 -7.36
C SER A 95 6.27 10.60 -5.89
N ALA A 96 7.12 9.80 -5.26
CA ALA A 96 7.53 10.03 -3.88
C ALA A 96 8.23 11.39 -3.69
N ASP A 97 8.81 11.92 -4.76
CA ASP A 97 9.47 13.24 -4.73
C ASP A 97 8.52 14.38 -4.38
N GLU A 98 7.22 14.18 -4.50
CA GLU A 98 6.24 15.20 -4.16
C GLU A 98 6.06 15.33 -2.64
N LEU A 99 6.65 14.46 -1.85
CA LEU A 99 6.53 14.49 -0.40
C LEU A 99 7.63 15.32 0.22
N GLU A 100 7.28 16.07 1.27
CA GLU A 100 8.25 16.85 2.01
C GLU A 100 8.87 16.02 3.13
N VAL A 101 10.08 16.38 3.53
CA VAL A 101 10.80 15.72 4.61
C VAL A 101 9.97 15.73 5.90
N ALA A 102 9.28 16.83 6.18
CA ALA A 102 8.43 16.92 7.38
C ALA A 102 7.32 15.87 7.37
N GLN A 103 6.74 15.58 6.20
CA GLN A 103 5.71 14.55 6.07
C GLN A 103 6.29 13.17 6.36
N LEU A 104 7.49 12.90 5.85
CA LEU A 104 8.15 11.62 6.08
C LEU A 104 8.49 11.42 7.55
N ARG A 105 8.95 12.47 8.23
CA ARG A 105 9.27 12.40 9.66
C ARG A 105 8.02 12.15 10.50
N ARG A 106 6.92 12.82 10.19
CA ARG A 106 5.65 12.58 10.91
C ARG A 106 5.16 11.17 10.67
N GLY A 107 5.32 10.68 9.44
CA GLY A 107 4.97 9.31 9.09
C GLY A 107 5.76 8.29 9.89
N ALA A 108 7.06 8.50 10.01
CA ALA A 108 7.92 7.60 10.77
C ALA A 108 7.49 7.53 12.25
N ARG A 109 7.12 8.65 12.84
CA ARG A 109 6.63 8.67 14.22
C ARG A 109 5.31 7.91 14.38
N ARG A 110 4.41 8.05 13.41
CA ARG A 110 3.14 7.30 13.43
C ARG A 110 3.36 5.81 13.34
N ILE A 111 4.31 5.38 12.51
CA ILE A 111 4.64 3.96 12.38
C ILE A 111 5.24 3.42 13.67
N GLU A 112 6.13 4.18 14.28
CA GLU A 112 6.70 3.79 15.56
C GLU A 112 5.62 3.55 16.59
N ALA A 113 4.62 4.41 16.65
CA ALA A 113 3.50 4.22 17.55
C ALA A 113 2.68 2.96 17.23
N LYS A 114 2.50 2.66 15.94
CA LYS A 114 1.78 1.45 15.51
C LYS A 114 2.51 0.18 15.90
N VAL A 115 3.83 0.18 15.78
CA VAL A 115 4.66 -1.00 16.06
C VAL A 115 4.66 -1.33 17.55
N ARG A 116 4.45 -0.35 18.41
CA ARG A 116 4.44 -0.54 19.86
C ARG A 116 3.15 -1.14 20.41
N ARG A 117 2.18 -1.36 19.58
CA ARG A 117 0.90 -1.96 20.03
C ARG A 117 0.96 -3.47 20.17
#